data_d6a7c78b160bf8745ea63a02aa20a652
#
_entry.id   d6a7c78b160bf8745ea63a02aa20a652
#
_cell.length_a   1.000
_cell.length_b   1.000
_cell.length_c   1.000
_cell.angle_alpha   90.00
_cell.angle_beta   90.00
_cell.angle_gamma   90.00
#
_symmetry.space_group_name_H-M   'P 1'
#
loop_
_entity.id
_entity.type
_entity.pdbx_description
1 polymer ?
#
loop_
_entity_poly.entity_id
_entity_poly.type
_entity_poly.pdbx_seq_one_letter_code
_entity_poly.pdbx_strand_id
1 'polypeptide(L)' 'MQNGEPRYRRIQRDLEDRLSRGIYPVGSLLPTEADLGFEFTASRFTVREALRKL' A
#
# COMPACT_ATOMS: atom_id res chain seq x y z
N MET A 1 12.64 -18.27 4.65
CA MET A 1 12.16 -17.89 4.83
C MET A 1 11.42 -17.16 5.11
N GLN A 2 10.89 -16.77 5.03
CA GLN A 2 10.35 -16.06 5.22
C GLN A 2 10.12 -15.47 5.87
N ASN A 3 9.97 -15.14 5.77
CA ASN A 3 10.01 -14.34 6.60
C ASN A 3 8.90 -13.83 7.37
N GLY A 4 8.58 -13.50 8.17
CA GLY A 4 7.61 -12.98 9.06
C GLY A 4 7.19 -11.55 8.90
N GLU A 5 7.35 -11.01 7.74
CA GLU A 5 6.96 -9.63 7.50
C GLU A 5 5.44 -9.52 7.40
N PRO A 6 4.79 -8.63 8.17
CA PRO A 6 3.34 -8.45 8.07
C PRO A 6 2.95 -7.93 6.69
N ARG A 7 1.73 -8.25 6.28
CA ARG A 7 1.24 -7.82 4.96
C ARG A 7 1.22 -6.31 4.80
N TYR A 8 0.88 -5.59 5.86
CA TYR A 8 0.79 -4.14 5.75
C TYR A 8 2.15 -3.51 5.42
N ARG A 9 3.24 -4.12 5.88
CA ARG A 9 4.58 -3.62 5.58
C ARG A 9 4.90 -3.77 4.09
N ARG A 10 4.46 -4.85 3.50
CA ARG A 10 4.68 -5.05 2.08
C ARG A 10 3.93 -4.00 1.26
N ILE A 11 2.67 -3.75 1.63
CA ILE A 11 1.87 -2.73 0.97
C ILE A 11 2.50 -1.36 1.16
N GLN A 12 2.91 -1.06 2.39
CA GLN A 12 3.53 0.20 2.73
C GLN A 12 4.78 0.44 1.89
N ARG A 13 5.63 -0.56 1.80
CA ARG A 13 6.88 -0.45 1.06
C ARG A 13 6.63 -0.25 -0.43
N ASP A 14 5.66 -0.97 -0.97
CA ASP A 14 5.31 -0.84 -2.37
C ASP A 14 4.77 0.56 -2.67
N LEU A 15 3.90 1.07 -1.81
CA LEU A 15 3.36 2.41 -1.98
C LEU A 15 4.43 3.48 -1.85
N GLU A 16 5.34 3.32 -0.90
CA GLU A 16 6.45 4.26 -0.74
C GLU A 16 7.30 4.30 -2.00
N ASP A 17 7.54 3.13 -2.59
CA ASP A 17 8.31 3.04 -3.82
C ASP A 17 7.58 3.76 -4.96
N ARG A 18 6.28 3.55 -5.08
CA ARG A 18 5.48 4.21 -6.12
C ARG A 18 5.49 5.72 -5.96
N LEU A 19 5.35 6.20 -4.72
CA LEU A 19 5.39 7.63 -4.46
C LEU A 19 6.75 8.21 -4.79
N SER A 20 7.81 7.51 -4.45
CA SER A 20 9.16 7.93 -4.72
C SER A 20 9.43 8.02 -6.23
N ARG A 21 8.82 7.15 -6.99
CA ARG A 21 9.00 7.13 -8.43
C ARG A 21 8.08 8.10 -9.16
N GLY A 22 7.20 8.77 -8.44
CA GLY A 22 6.28 9.71 -9.04
C GLY A 22 5.14 9.05 -9.82
N ILE A 23 4.84 7.80 -9.51
CA ILE A 23 3.73 7.08 -10.15
C ILE A 23 2.41 7.75 -9.84
N TYR A 24 2.32 8.38 -8.65
CA TYR A 24 1.14 9.14 -8.24
C TYR A 24 1.54 10.62 -8.16
N PRO A 25 1.51 11.36 -9.28
CA PRO A 25 1.91 12.75 -9.24
C PRO A 25 0.96 13.60 -8.40
N VAL A 26 1.47 14.73 -7.95
CA VAL A 26 0.68 15.67 -7.16
C VAL A 26 -0.58 16.04 -7.95
N GLY A 27 -1.72 15.96 -7.27
CA GLY A 27 -3.01 16.30 -7.89
C GLY A 27 -3.71 15.12 -8.53
N SER A 28 -3.05 13.98 -8.65
CA SER A 28 -3.71 12.79 -9.19
C SER A 28 -4.46 12.06 -8.07
N LEU A 29 -5.41 11.22 -8.47
CA LEU A 29 -6.14 10.41 -7.51
C LEU A 29 -5.31 9.21 -7.09
N LEU A 30 -5.21 9.01 -5.78
CA LEU A 30 -4.58 7.83 -5.25
C LEU A 30 -5.58 6.67 -5.26
N PRO A 31 -5.11 5.43 -5.32
CA PRO A 31 -6.02 4.29 -5.25
C PRO A 31 -6.74 4.27 -3.89
N THR A 32 -7.97 3.79 -3.91
CA THR A 32 -8.75 3.68 -2.68
C THR A 32 -8.32 2.46 -1.88
N GLU A 33 -8.80 2.39 -0.63
CA GLU A 33 -8.57 1.20 0.19
C GLU A 33 -9.07 -0.05 -0.50
N ALA A 34 -10.24 0.05 -1.14
CA ALA A 34 -10.81 -1.09 -1.85
C ALA A 34 -9.92 -1.52 -3.01
N ASP A 35 -9.43 -0.53 -3.76
CA ASP A 35 -8.53 -0.82 -4.89
C ASP A 35 -7.27 -1.53 -4.42
N LEU A 36 -6.67 -1.02 -3.37
CA LEU A 36 -5.43 -1.60 -2.83
C LEU A 36 -5.68 -2.98 -2.25
N GLY A 37 -6.81 -3.15 -1.56
CA GLY A 37 -7.15 -4.45 -1.01
C GLY A 37 -7.30 -5.49 -2.11
N PHE A 38 -7.88 -5.09 -3.22
CA PHE A 38 -8.05 -5.98 -4.35
C PHE A 38 -6.71 -6.28 -5.01
N GLU A 39 -5.91 -5.25 -5.21
CA GLU A 39 -4.61 -5.40 -5.86
C GLU A 39 -3.66 -6.30 -5.06
N PHE A 40 -3.62 -6.11 -3.76
CA PHE A 40 -2.71 -6.85 -2.90
C PHE A 40 -3.34 -8.08 -2.26
N THR A 41 -4.59 -8.35 -2.59
CA THR A 41 -5.34 -9.47 -2.00
C THR A 41 -5.26 -9.40 -0.47
N ALA A 42 -5.54 -8.23 0.06
CA ALA A 42 -5.45 -7.96 1.49
C ALA A 42 -6.76 -7.40 2.00
N SER A 43 -7.00 -7.56 3.31
CA SER A 43 -8.21 -7.04 3.91
C SER A 43 -8.11 -5.52 3.98
N ARG A 44 -9.29 -4.89 4.08
CA ARG A 44 -9.37 -3.44 4.22
C ARG A 44 -8.59 -2.98 5.45
N PHE A 45 -8.65 -3.76 6.51
CA PHE A 45 -7.94 -3.43 7.75
C PHE A 45 -6.42 -3.38 7.50
N THR A 46 -5.91 -4.37 6.79
CA THR A 46 -4.48 -4.43 6.48
C THR A 46 -4.04 -3.25 5.62
N VAL A 47 -4.86 -2.91 4.63
CA VAL A 47 -4.56 -1.77 3.75
C VAL A 47 -4.56 -0.47 4.57
N ARG A 48 -5.55 -0.32 5.44
CA ARG A 48 -5.64 0.88 6.27
C ARG A 48 -4.44 1.04 7.18
N GLU A 49 -3.96 -0.08 7.74
CA GLU A 49 -2.76 -0.04 8.57
C GLU A 49 -1.55 0.43 7.76
N ALA A 50 -1.42 -0.06 6.54
CA ALA A 50 -0.32 0.35 5.68
C ALA A 50 -0.36 1.85 5.40
N LEU A 51 -1.56 2.36 5.10
CA LEU A 51 -1.73 3.77 4.80
C LEU A 51 -1.43 4.65 6.00
N ARG A 52 -1.82 4.20 7.19
CA ARG A 52 -1.55 4.95 8.41
C ARG A 52 -0.07 5.11 8.68
N LYS A 53 0.72 4.14 8.28
CA LYS A 53 2.15 4.12 8.56
C LYS A 53 2.98 4.79 7.46
N LEU A 54 2.35 5.24 6.43
CA LEU A 54 3.04 6.02 5.44
C LEU A 54 3.31 7.42 5.98
#